data_e332b6772aa0abbf886584af4504f27a
#
_entry.id   e332b6772aa0abbf886584af4504f27a
#
_cell.length_a   1.000
_cell.length_b   1.000
_cell.length_c   1.000
_cell.angle_alpha   90.00
_cell.angle_beta   90.00
_cell.angle_gamma   90.00
#
_symmetry.space_group_name_H-M   'P 1'
#
loop_
_entity.id
_entity.type
_entity.pdbx_description
1 polymer ?
#
loop_
_entity_poly.entity_id
_entity_poly.type
_entity_poly.pdbx_seq_one_letter_code
_entity_poly.pdbx_strand_id
1 'polypeptide(L)'
;MTSAEPSPATSPSGPSGPADTALCAALANEHAVVYGYGFVSAHCAPEMNTLVSAALAQHRGRRDQVVSMLAGRKVAAPVAAAGYQLPIPVDTPTDALRLSVRMENDTAATWRAFLEQAQSSEDRTFGVAALTQSAVLAARWKQQLGDWPITTAFPGDD
;
A
#
# COMPACT_ATOMS: atom_id res chain seq x y z
N MET A 1 32.47 -37.17 -16.62
CA MET A 1 31.38 -36.56 -15.80
C MET A 1 31.76 -35.12 -15.52
N THR A 2 31.20 -34.21 -16.26
CA THR A 2 31.50 -32.76 -16.12
C THR A 2 30.55 -32.18 -15.08
N SER A 3 31.05 -31.88 -13.89
CA SER A 3 30.27 -31.14 -12.87
C SER A 3 30.02 -29.71 -13.38
N ALA A 4 28.75 -29.37 -13.61
CA ALA A 4 28.34 -28.02 -13.85
C ALA A 4 28.49 -27.22 -12.52
N GLU A 5 29.36 -26.22 -12.53
CA GLU A 5 29.50 -25.27 -11.43
C GLU A 5 28.20 -24.47 -11.33
N PRO A 6 27.61 -24.28 -10.12
CA PRO A 6 26.42 -23.47 -9.99
C PRO A 6 26.77 -22.00 -10.31
N SER A 7 26.08 -21.43 -11.29
CA SER A 7 26.17 -19.99 -11.57
C SER A 7 25.91 -19.18 -10.29
N PRO A 8 26.71 -18.15 -10.00
CA PRO A 8 26.51 -17.34 -8.81
C PRO A 8 25.13 -16.68 -8.88
N ALA A 9 24.29 -16.93 -7.86
CA ALA A 9 23.04 -16.22 -7.69
C ALA A 9 23.32 -14.73 -7.58
N THR A 10 22.85 -13.94 -8.55
CA THR A 10 23.02 -12.50 -8.56
C THR A 10 22.23 -11.94 -7.36
N SER A 11 22.92 -11.35 -6.39
CA SER A 11 22.27 -10.70 -5.25
C SER A 11 21.36 -9.57 -5.73
N PRO A 12 20.21 -9.34 -5.07
CA PRO A 12 19.33 -8.23 -5.43
C PRO A 12 20.06 -6.89 -5.30
N SER A 13 19.86 -6.03 -6.28
CA SER A 13 20.45 -4.68 -6.34
C SER A 13 19.42 -3.62 -5.90
N GLY A 14 19.87 -2.38 -5.71
CA GLY A 14 18.97 -1.24 -5.55
C GLY A 14 18.10 -1.00 -6.78
N PRO A 15 17.07 -0.11 -6.69
CA PRO A 15 16.22 0.25 -7.81
C PRO A 15 17.05 0.79 -8.98
N SER A 16 16.76 0.31 -10.19
CA SER A 16 17.54 0.63 -11.42
C SER A 16 16.94 1.79 -12.22
N GLY A 17 15.75 2.29 -11.83
CA GLY A 17 15.08 3.37 -12.53
C GLY A 17 13.86 3.93 -11.79
N PRO A 18 13.20 4.95 -12.38
CA PRO A 18 12.06 5.62 -11.73
C PRO A 18 10.91 4.68 -11.37
N ALA A 19 10.58 3.72 -12.23
CA ALA A 19 9.52 2.75 -11.98
C ALA A 19 9.83 1.84 -10.78
N ASP A 20 11.07 1.35 -10.67
CA ASP A 20 11.48 0.52 -9.53
C ASP A 20 11.52 1.34 -8.23
N THR A 21 11.98 2.60 -8.31
CA THR A 21 11.98 3.53 -7.17
C THR A 21 10.56 3.78 -6.67
N ALA A 22 9.62 4.05 -7.59
CA ALA A 22 8.22 4.26 -7.25
C ALA A 22 7.57 2.99 -6.69
N LEU A 23 7.91 1.80 -7.21
CA LEU A 23 7.41 0.54 -6.70
C LEU A 23 7.94 0.23 -5.28
N CYS A 24 9.21 0.55 -5.01
CA CYS A 24 9.79 0.47 -3.66
C CYS A 24 9.08 1.44 -2.69
N ALA A 25 8.77 2.66 -3.12
CA ALA A 25 8.01 3.63 -2.33
C ALA A 25 6.60 3.10 -2.03
N ALA A 26 5.93 2.50 -3.01
CA ALA A 26 4.63 1.87 -2.82
C ALA A 26 4.69 0.72 -1.81
N LEU A 27 5.71 -0.13 -1.86
CA LEU A 27 5.90 -1.19 -0.86
C LEU A 27 6.13 -0.62 0.54
N ALA A 28 6.96 0.41 0.67
CA ALA A 28 7.19 1.08 1.96
C ALA A 28 5.88 1.64 2.54
N ASN A 29 5.02 2.22 1.69
CA ASN A 29 3.69 2.68 2.09
C ASN A 29 2.78 1.52 2.51
N GLU A 30 2.75 0.39 1.78
CA GLU A 30 1.96 -0.78 2.17
C GLU A 30 2.38 -1.33 3.54
N HIS A 31 3.67 -1.33 3.87
CA HIS A 31 4.15 -1.69 5.21
C HIS A 31 3.61 -0.74 6.28
N ALA A 32 3.66 0.57 6.04
CA ALA A 32 3.15 1.57 6.98
C ALA A 32 1.64 1.46 7.19
N VAL A 33 0.88 1.23 6.11
CA VAL A 33 -0.58 1.07 6.16
C VAL A 33 -0.98 -0.19 6.93
N VAL A 34 -0.29 -1.32 6.71
CA VAL A 34 -0.53 -2.56 7.47
C VAL A 34 -0.30 -2.32 8.97
N TYR A 35 0.74 -1.55 9.33
CA TYR A 35 0.99 -1.16 10.72
C TYR A 35 -0.12 -0.24 11.25
N GLY A 36 -0.52 0.78 10.50
CA GLY A 36 -1.57 1.73 10.87
C GLY A 36 -2.93 1.05 11.10
N TYR A 37 -3.28 0.06 10.27
CA TYR A 37 -4.49 -0.73 10.48
C TYR A 37 -4.48 -1.56 11.77
N GLY A 38 -3.32 -1.84 12.35
CA GLY A 38 -3.22 -2.39 13.70
C GLY A 38 -3.80 -1.43 14.75
N PHE A 39 -3.52 -0.12 14.65
CA PHE A 39 -4.12 0.90 15.51
C PHE A 39 -5.60 1.09 15.23
N VAL A 40 -6.01 1.12 13.96
CA VAL A 40 -7.43 1.18 13.60
C VAL A 40 -8.21 0.02 14.22
N SER A 41 -7.69 -1.20 14.11
CA SER A 41 -8.31 -2.39 14.70
C SER A 41 -8.46 -2.32 16.22
N ALA A 42 -7.50 -1.68 16.90
CA ALA A 42 -7.51 -1.56 18.36
C ALA A 42 -8.46 -0.48 18.89
N HIS A 43 -8.80 0.53 18.06
CA HIS A 43 -9.55 1.71 18.50
C HIS A 43 -10.93 1.87 17.85
N CYS A 44 -11.19 1.23 16.70
CA CYS A 44 -12.50 1.35 16.07
C CYS A 44 -13.59 0.56 16.80
N ALA A 45 -14.84 0.95 16.56
CA ALA A 45 -15.99 0.25 17.10
C ALA A 45 -16.11 -1.19 16.53
N PRO A 46 -16.62 -2.16 17.29
CA PRO A 46 -16.70 -3.57 16.86
C PRO A 46 -17.43 -3.79 15.53
N GLU A 47 -18.38 -2.93 15.20
CA GLU A 47 -19.15 -2.97 13.94
C GLU A 47 -18.25 -2.78 12.71
N MET A 48 -17.09 -2.15 12.89
CA MET A 48 -16.10 -1.91 11.81
C MET A 48 -15.17 -3.09 11.56
N ASN A 49 -15.15 -4.11 12.42
CA ASN A 49 -14.19 -5.20 12.35
C ASN A 49 -14.16 -5.91 10.99
N THR A 50 -15.30 -6.09 10.34
CA THR A 50 -15.38 -6.70 9.01
C THR A 50 -14.66 -5.84 7.96
N LEU A 51 -14.89 -4.52 7.98
CA LEU A 51 -14.25 -3.59 7.04
C LEU A 51 -12.74 -3.48 7.31
N VAL A 52 -12.34 -3.39 8.59
CA VAL A 52 -10.92 -3.39 8.99
C VAL A 52 -10.21 -4.65 8.52
N SER A 53 -10.80 -5.82 8.77
CA SER A 53 -10.20 -7.10 8.38
C SER A 53 -10.06 -7.23 6.86
N ALA A 54 -11.07 -6.79 6.11
CA ALA A 54 -11.02 -6.79 4.65
C ALA A 54 -9.94 -5.83 4.11
N ALA A 55 -9.85 -4.61 4.63
CA ALA A 55 -8.82 -3.65 4.27
C ALA A 55 -7.42 -4.19 4.57
N LEU A 56 -7.22 -4.72 5.77
CA LEU A 56 -5.93 -5.28 6.19
C LEU A 56 -5.50 -6.47 5.33
N ALA A 57 -6.44 -7.36 4.99
CA ALA A 57 -6.17 -8.49 4.10
C ALA A 57 -5.77 -8.01 2.69
N GLN A 58 -6.42 -6.98 2.18
CA GLN A 58 -6.12 -6.38 0.87
C GLN A 58 -4.72 -5.77 0.82
N HIS A 59 -4.33 -4.97 1.82
CA HIS A 59 -3.00 -4.38 1.91
C HIS A 59 -1.90 -5.44 2.08
N ARG A 60 -2.13 -6.47 2.90
CA ARG A 60 -1.18 -7.59 3.04
C ARG A 60 -0.98 -8.33 1.71
N GLY A 61 -2.07 -8.63 1.02
CA GLY A 61 -2.00 -9.28 -0.30
C GLY A 61 -1.25 -8.43 -1.33
N ARG A 62 -1.51 -7.12 -1.34
CA ARG A 62 -0.84 -6.18 -2.24
C ARG A 62 0.65 -6.05 -1.92
N ARG A 63 1.00 -5.91 -0.65
CA ARG A 63 2.40 -5.94 -0.17
C ARG A 63 3.13 -7.18 -0.69
N ASP A 64 2.55 -8.36 -0.53
CA ASP A 64 3.18 -9.63 -0.92
C ASP A 64 3.35 -9.72 -2.44
N GLN A 65 2.39 -9.21 -3.22
CA GLN A 65 2.50 -9.12 -4.67
C GLN A 65 3.62 -8.17 -5.10
N VAL A 66 3.76 -7.00 -4.46
CA VAL A 66 4.83 -6.04 -4.76
C VAL A 66 6.20 -6.63 -4.43
N VAL A 67 6.34 -7.34 -3.31
CA VAL A 67 7.58 -8.08 -2.98
C VAL A 67 7.94 -9.05 -4.10
N SER A 68 6.96 -9.79 -4.62
CA SER A 68 7.16 -10.73 -5.75
C SER A 68 7.55 -9.99 -7.04
N MET A 69 6.93 -8.84 -7.33
CA MET A 69 7.27 -8.02 -8.50
C MET A 69 8.71 -7.51 -8.44
N LEU A 70 9.15 -7.00 -7.29
CA LEU A 70 10.52 -6.54 -7.07
C LEU A 70 11.53 -7.68 -7.18
N ALA A 71 11.21 -8.86 -6.61
CA ALA A 71 12.05 -10.06 -6.73
C ALA A 71 12.22 -10.48 -8.20
N GLY A 72 11.14 -10.46 -9.00
CA GLY A 72 11.19 -10.74 -10.43
C GLY A 72 12.09 -9.75 -11.22
N ARG A 73 12.22 -8.51 -10.72
CA ARG A 73 13.10 -7.48 -11.27
C ARG A 73 14.52 -7.52 -10.69
N LYS A 74 14.81 -8.44 -9.77
CA LYS A 74 16.08 -8.53 -9.02
C LYS A 74 16.38 -7.25 -8.23
N VAL A 75 15.35 -6.54 -7.79
CA VAL A 75 15.42 -5.34 -6.95
C VAL A 75 15.22 -5.74 -5.49
N ALA A 76 16.07 -5.22 -4.61
CA ALA A 76 15.95 -5.42 -3.18
C ALA A 76 14.66 -4.75 -2.66
N ALA A 77 13.75 -5.54 -2.12
CA ALA A 77 12.51 -5.03 -1.56
C ALA A 77 12.79 -4.29 -0.22
N PRO A 78 12.24 -3.08 -0.01
CA PRO A 78 12.25 -2.45 1.30
C PRO A 78 11.65 -3.35 2.37
N VAL A 79 12.32 -3.43 3.53
CA VAL A 79 11.82 -4.17 4.69
C VAL A 79 10.94 -3.28 5.56
N ALA A 80 9.98 -3.89 6.26
CA ALA A 80 9.15 -3.16 7.22
C ALA A 80 10.02 -2.57 8.33
N ALA A 81 9.75 -1.33 8.72
CA ALA A 81 10.35 -0.73 9.91
C ALA A 81 9.80 -1.38 11.19
N ALA A 82 10.56 -1.27 12.30
CA ALA A 82 10.12 -1.75 13.61
C ALA A 82 8.87 -1.02 14.13
N GLY A 83 8.60 0.19 13.64
CA GLY A 83 7.42 0.99 13.93
C GLY A 83 7.33 2.18 12.98
N TYR A 84 6.14 2.76 12.90
CA TYR A 84 5.85 3.92 12.07
C TYR A 84 5.18 5.01 12.91
N GLN A 85 5.50 6.25 12.63
CA GLN A 85 4.77 7.38 13.19
C GLN A 85 3.44 7.53 12.47
N LEU A 86 2.34 7.57 13.23
CA LEU A 86 1.02 7.80 12.65
C LEU A 86 0.90 9.27 12.19
N PRO A 87 0.24 9.53 11.05
CA PRO A 87 0.06 10.89 10.55
C PRO A 87 -0.87 11.74 11.42
N ILE A 88 -1.73 11.10 12.21
CA ILE A 88 -2.62 11.73 13.18
C ILE A 88 -2.66 10.92 14.48
N PRO A 89 -2.92 11.53 15.64
CA PRO A 89 -3.15 10.79 16.89
C PRO A 89 -4.46 10.00 16.80
N VAL A 90 -4.50 8.85 17.51
CA VAL A 90 -5.68 7.96 17.53
C VAL A 90 -6.02 7.64 18.98
N ASP A 91 -7.01 8.34 19.51
CA ASP A 91 -7.49 8.19 20.88
C ASP A 91 -8.95 7.71 20.92
N THR A 92 -9.71 7.93 19.86
CA THR A 92 -11.14 7.64 19.76
C THR A 92 -11.47 6.77 18.53
N PRO A 93 -12.64 6.10 18.51
CA PRO A 93 -13.12 5.40 17.30
C PRO A 93 -13.21 6.32 16.08
N THR A 94 -13.60 7.57 16.26
CA THR A 94 -13.65 8.56 15.18
C THR A 94 -12.26 8.86 14.61
N ASP A 95 -11.24 8.96 15.45
CA ASP A 95 -9.87 9.18 15.00
C ASP A 95 -9.34 7.96 14.22
N ALA A 96 -9.72 6.74 14.63
CA ALA A 96 -9.40 5.53 13.88
C ALA A 96 -10.00 5.55 12.46
N LEU A 97 -11.23 6.01 12.29
CA LEU A 97 -11.85 6.20 10.99
C LEU A 97 -11.14 7.29 10.16
N ARG A 98 -10.78 8.42 10.78
CA ARG A 98 -10.02 9.49 10.13
C ARG A 98 -8.64 9.02 9.68
N LEU A 99 -7.95 8.25 10.53
CA LEU A 99 -6.68 7.62 10.16
C LEU A 99 -6.85 6.71 8.95
N SER A 100 -7.91 5.90 8.91
CA SER A 100 -8.20 5.02 7.78
C SER A 100 -8.38 5.81 6.48
N VAL A 101 -9.18 6.89 6.49
CA VAL A 101 -9.34 7.79 5.32
C VAL A 101 -7.99 8.36 4.88
N ARG A 102 -7.20 8.86 5.82
CA ARG A 102 -5.90 9.45 5.53
C ARG A 102 -4.96 8.43 4.89
N MET A 103 -4.83 7.24 5.47
CA MET A 103 -3.96 6.19 4.93
C MET A 103 -4.36 5.76 3.52
N GLU A 104 -5.66 5.64 3.25
CA GLU A 104 -6.14 5.25 1.92
C GLU A 104 -5.89 6.34 0.86
N ASN A 105 -6.06 7.62 1.22
CA ASN A 105 -5.73 8.72 0.32
C ASN A 105 -4.23 8.77 0.02
N ASP A 106 -3.37 8.67 1.04
CA ASP A 106 -1.92 8.63 0.88
C ASP A 106 -1.48 7.42 0.02
N THR A 107 -2.18 6.29 0.17
CA THR A 107 -1.95 5.09 -0.64
C THR A 107 -2.36 5.31 -2.09
N ALA A 108 -3.50 5.94 -2.33
CA ALA A 108 -3.93 6.29 -3.70
C ALA A 108 -2.92 7.22 -4.37
N ALA A 109 -2.40 8.25 -3.66
CA ALA A 109 -1.36 9.14 -4.16
C ALA A 109 -0.07 8.39 -4.49
N THR A 110 0.33 7.45 -3.64
CA THR A 110 1.53 6.62 -3.86
C THR A 110 1.38 5.74 -5.10
N TRP A 111 0.22 5.11 -5.29
CA TRP A 111 -0.04 4.27 -6.47
C TRP A 111 -0.18 5.10 -7.74
N ARG A 112 -0.69 6.32 -7.65
CA ARG A 112 -0.67 7.26 -8.77
C ARG A 112 0.76 7.62 -9.18
N ALA A 113 1.62 7.96 -8.22
CA ALA A 113 3.03 8.23 -8.50
C ALA A 113 3.73 7.03 -9.18
N PHE A 114 3.39 5.80 -8.79
CA PHE A 114 3.86 4.60 -9.49
C PHE A 114 3.35 4.55 -10.93
N LEU A 115 2.06 4.80 -11.15
CA LEU A 115 1.45 4.80 -12.49
C LEU A 115 2.11 5.78 -13.45
N GLU A 116 2.51 6.94 -12.97
CA GLU A 116 3.23 7.96 -13.76
C GLU A 116 4.60 7.46 -14.27
N GLN A 117 5.20 6.50 -13.57
CA GLN A 117 6.48 5.89 -13.92
C GLN A 117 6.33 4.52 -14.61
N ALA A 118 5.14 3.93 -14.63
CA ALA A 118 4.88 2.59 -15.15
C ALA A 118 5.04 2.54 -16.67
N GLN A 119 5.95 1.70 -17.16
CA GLN A 119 6.24 1.56 -18.58
C GLN A 119 5.54 0.35 -19.21
N SER A 120 5.37 -0.75 -18.44
CA SER A 120 4.68 -1.94 -18.93
C SER A 120 3.16 -1.87 -18.75
N SER A 121 2.43 -2.61 -19.57
CA SER A 121 0.96 -2.77 -19.40
C SER A 121 0.61 -3.48 -18.11
N GLU A 122 1.45 -4.42 -17.67
CA GLU A 122 1.29 -5.16 -16.42
C GLU A 122 1.39 -4.22 -15.20
N ASP A 123 2.41 -3.37 -15.16
CA ASP A 123 2.56 -2.37 -14.11
C ASP A 123 1.38 -1.40 -14.06
N ARG A 124 0.94 -0.94 -15.22
CA ARG A 124 -0.23 -0.05 -15.30
C ARG A 124 -1.51 -0.74 -14.81
N THR A 125 -1.73 -1.98 -15.20
CA THR A 125 -2.89 -2.75 -14.75
C THR A 125 -2.86 -2.92 -13.24
N PHE A 126 -1.73 -3.29 -12.67
CA PHE A 126 -1.55 -3.45 -11.23
C PHE A 126 -1.75 -2.12 -10.49
N GLY A 127 -1.10 -1.06 -10.94
CA GLY A 127 -1.18 0.27 -10.32
C GLY A 127 -2.60 0.85 -10.35
N VAL A 128 -3.33 0.71 -11.46
CA VAL A 128 -4.73 1.14 -11.56
C VAL A 128 -5.61 0.36 -10.59
N ALA A 129 -5.44 -0.96 -10.50
CA ALA A 129 -6.19 -1.77 -9.56
C ALA A 129 -5.91 -1.36 -8.11
N ALA A 130 -4.65 -1.14 -7.74
CA ALA A 130 -4.24 -0.74 -6.40
C ALA A 130 -4.78 0.64 -6.01
N LEU A 131 -4.66 1.63 -6.92
CA LEU A 131 -5.22 2.98 -6.73
C LEU A 131 -6.73 2.93 -6.54
N THR A 132 -7.44 2.23 -7.44
CA THR A 132 -8.90 2.11 -7.39
C THR A 132 -9.37 1.47 -6.09
N GLN A 133 -8.71 0.42 -5.65
CA GLN A 133 -9.03 -0.26 -4.40
C GLN A 133 -8.87 0.65 -3.18
N SER A 134 -7.80 1.45 -3.11
CA SER A 134 -7.60 2.41 -2.02
C SER A 134 -8.62 3.54 -2.07
N ALA A 135 -8.96 4.06 -3.27
CA ALA A 135 -10.01 5.06 -3.42
C ALA A 135 -11.39 4.54 -2.94
N VAL A 136 -11.71 3.27 -3.23
CA VAL A 136 -12.95 2.63 -2.75
C VAL A 136 -12.95 2.46 -1.24
N LEU A 137 -11.82 2.08 -0.63
CA LEU A 137 -11.71 1.99 0.83
C LEU A 137 -11.83 3.37 1.47
N ALA A 138 -11.18 4.40 0.94
CA ALA A 138 -11.32 5.77 1.42
C ALA A 138 -12.79 6.22 1.42
N ALA A 139 -13.52 5.95 0.32
CA ALA A 139 -14.95 6.26 0.22
C ALA A 139 -15.79 5.52 1.27
N ARG A 140 -15.50 4.24 1.53
CA ARG A 140 -16.18 3.47 2.57
C ARG A 140 -15.93 4.03 3.96
N TRP A 141 -14.69 4.43 4.28
CA TRP A 141 -14.36 5.05 5.55
C TRP A 141 -15.00 6.43 5.72
N LYS A 142 -15.02 7.26 4.68
CA LYS A 142 -15.73 8.54 4.67
C LYS A 142 -17.23 8.35 4.93
N GLN A 143 -17.83 7.32 4.32
CA GLN A 143 -19.24 6.97 4.56
C GLN A 143 -19.50 6.65 6.04
N GLN A 144 -18.60 5.92 6.71
CA GLN A 144 -18.72 5.63 8.14
C GLN A 144 -18.55 6.88 9.02
N LEU A 145 -17.74 7.83 8.57
CA LEU A 145 -17.59 9.14 9.22
C LEU A 145 -18.78 10.08 9.01
N GLY A 146 -19.62 9.83 8.00
CA GLY A 146 -20.61 10.81 7.54
C GLY A 146 -19.98 12.00 6.84
N ASP A 147 -18.76 11.86 6.31
CA ASP A 147 -17.99 12.91 5.65
C ASP A 147 -18.28 12.97 4.15
N TRP A 148 -18.74 14.12 3.66
CA TRP A 148 -19.15 14.32 2.28
C TRP A 148 -18.30 15.38 1.58
N PRO A 149 -17.97 15.20 0.29
CA PRO A 149 -18.29 14.07 -0.59
C PRO A 149 -17.49 12.80 -0.23
N ILE A 150 -18.13 11.62 -0.31
CA ILE A 150 -17.46 10.35 0.00
C ILE A 150 -16.46 9.93 -1.09
N THR A 151 -16.62 10.42 -2.32
CA THR A 151 -15.74 10.12 -3.45
C THR A 151 -14.94 11.33 -3.86
N THR A 152 -13.74 11.09 -4.37
CA THR A 152 -12.86 12.09 -4.98
C THR A 152 -12.80 11.82 -6.49
N ALA A 153 -12.95 12.87 -7.33
CA ALA A 153 -12.98 12.73 -8.79
C ALA A 153 -11.65 12.18 -9.35
N PHE A 154 -10.55 12.61 -8.77
CA PHE A 154 -9.20 12.19 -9.16
C PHE A 154 -8.44 11.70 -7.91
N PRO A 155 -8.59 10.42 -7.52
CA PRO A 155 -7.88 9.88 -6.37
C PRO A 155 -6.36 10.00 -6.55
N GLY A 156 -5.68 10.46 -5.50
CA GLY A 156 -4.24 10.67 -5.51
C GLY A 156 -3.77 12.03 -6.04
N ASP A 157 -4.67 12.99 -6.22
CA ASP A 157 -4.38 14.36 -6.69
C ASP A 157 -4.12 15.37 -5.56
N ASP A 158 -4.13 14.94 -4.30
CA ASP A 158 -3.97 15.80 -3.11
C ASP A 158 -2.53 16.17 -2.81
#